data_1dc7b6bcd51214438b8a14483eb0d974
#
_entry.id   1dc7b6bcd51214438b8a14483eb0d974
#
_cell.length_a   1.000
_cell.length_b   1.000
_cell.length_c   1.000
_cell.angle_alpha   90.00
_cell.angle_beta   90.00
_cell.angle_gamma   90.00
#
_symmetry.space_group_name_H-M   'P 1'
#
loop_
_entity.id
_entity.type
_entity.pdbx_description
1 polymer ?
#
loop_
_entity_poly.entity_id
_entity_poly.type
_entity_poly.pdbx_seq_one_letter_code
_entity_poly.pdbx_strand_id
1 'polypeptide(L)'
;MEHFHKFHAAAVVAAGALATHTAFAATPEKKIVLYGWDVGEASLETIFTNADKFAETGLDGISICIKGDRMGIPRKSQTRDFAFADPKWTKEEFAHQVELLRELTTKPGLRHCYLQVDWSQPKRLRWDDDEAWDRAAHNMGILAWIAKEGHLDGMFIDPEDYKQTHQFEPCPEEGDFETVSRLARKRGAQIIAAMAAENPNLHLVFFWLLSWSTRWTGAPESDLAAYVAWRQDPWPSFVNGMLDALPPEMRLADGNEFGYLFSAERNNYIMDNWRQRQVLVQLVAPENRRKFRSNVQVSSGHYLDCYSNKDGHWYKPPLNGSRLARFEDDLHQGLASADEAVWLFGERRQIIKWEGNAARWNGVKTWEEELPGFADVMRRTRDPRKWADETLARRRADGTATNLFAGKAFGTWQSEKSKGTLDIGADGVLSATGVKDGCFLGSVTDVKPGQWYLAEFDVKGDTDPRCGIQWKRGAAYDWDIPARYPVFTPLADGWRHATIVARVPHNVDTMMLHLSPKHKAADDQTLFRDVAIYRLD
;
A
#
# COMPACT_ATOMS: atom_id res chain seq x y z
N MET A 1 -0.03 -6.65 -41.96
CA MET A 1 0.67 -5.90 -40.91
C MET A 1 0.61 -4.37 -41.06
N GLU A 2 -0.17 -3.83 -41.98
CA GLU A 2 -0.32 -2.37 -42.23
C GLU A 2 -1.57 -1.73 -41.59
N HIS A 3 -2.46 -2.51 -41.00
CA HIS A 3 -3.73 -1.98 -40.45
C HIS A 3 -3.71 -1.69 -38.91
N PHE A 4 -2.65 -2.06 -38.20
CA PHE A 4 -2.57 -1.83 -36.75
C PHE A 4 -2.01 -0.44 -36.32
N HIS A 5 -1.39 0.29 -37.26
CA HIS A 5 -0.80 1.61 -36.94
C HIS A 5 -1.73 2.82 -37.07
N LYS A 6 -2.96 2.64 -37.56
CA LYS A 6 -3.88 3.78 -37.80
C LYS A 6 -4.83 4.10 -36.62
N PHE A 7 -4.97 3.21 -35.62
CA PHE A 7 -5.88 3.44 -34.50
C PHE A 7 -5.27 4.19 -33.31
N HIS A 8 -3.95 4.34 -33.25
CA HIS A 8 -3.29 5.05 -32.14
C HIS A 8 -3.08 6.55 -32.35
N ALA A 9 -3.27 7.05 -33.55
CA ALA A 9 -3.07 8.47 -33.86
C ALA A 9 -4.29 9.37 -33.59
N ALA A 10 -5.49 8.81 -33.50
CA ALA A 10 -6.71 9.60 -33.34
C ALA A 10 -7.12 9.89 -31.89
N ALA A 11 -6.60 9.12 -30.91
CA ALA A 11 -6.94 9.28 -29.50
C ALA A 11 -6.05 10.32 -28.76
N VAL A 12 -4.97 10.78 -29.38
CA VAL A 12 -3.98 11.69 -28.73
C VAL A 12 -4.29 13.17 -29.03
N VAL A 13 -5.09 13.49 -30.05
CA VAL A 13 -5.33 14.87 -30.46
C VAL A 13 -6.48 15.55 -29.73
N ALA A 14 -7.36 14.83 -29.06
CA ALA A 14 -8.49 15.40 -28.32
C ALA A 14 -8.20 15.81 -26.86
N ALA A 15 -7.03 15.46 -26.31
CA ALA A 15 -6.64 15.77 -24.93
C ALA A 15 -5.79 17.06 -24.78
N GLY A 16 -5.54 17.78 -25.88
CA GLY A 16 -4.59 18.90 -25.90
C GLY A 16 -5.14 20.31 -25.61
N ALA A 17 -6.42 20.48 -25.28
CA ALA A 17 -7.04 21.82 -25.21
C ALA A 17 -7.75 22.18 -23.89
N LEU A 18 -7.52 21.43 -22.81
CA LEU A 18 -8.04 21.77 -21.47
C LEU A 18 -6.93 21.59 -20.40
N ALA A 19 -5.81 22.28 -20.60
CA ALA A 19 -4.84 22.48 -19.52
C ALA A 19 -5.25 23.69 -18.67
N THR A 20 -6.41 23.63 -18.06
CA THR A 20 -6.62 24.31 -16.79
C THR A 20 -5.81 23.53 -15.75
N HIS A 21 -4.99 24.23 -14.99
CA HIS A 21 -4.24 23.69 -13.86
C HIS A 21 -5.18 22.97 -12.88
N THR A 22 -5.55 21.74 -13.18
CA THR A 22 -5.96 20.82 -12.13
C THR A 22 -4.66 20.52 -11.38
N ALA A 23 -4.51 21.14 -10.20
CA ALA A 23 -3.57 20.62 -9.22
C ALA A 23 -3.83 19.12 -9.18
N PHE A 24 -2.84 18.30 -9.63
CA PHE A 24 -2.90 16.87 -9.39
C PHE A 24 -3.08 16.74 -7.89
N ALA A 25 -4.18 16.14 -7.46
CA ALA A 25 -4.36 15.79 -6.06
C ALA A 25 -3.06 15.07 -5.66
N ALA A 26 -2.43 15.55 -4.61
CA ALA A 26 -1.21 14.93 -4.11
C ALA A 26 -1.51 13.43 -3.96
N THR A 27 -0.63 12.58 -4.48
CA THR A 27 -0.76 11.13 -4.29
C THR A 27 -0.86 10.89 -2.79
N PRO A 28 -1.88 10.16 -2.30
CA PRO A 28 -2.02 9.92 -0.87
C PRO A 28 -0.71 9.38 -0.29
N GLU A 29 -0.31 9.90 0.84
CA GLU A 29 0.87 9.38 1.56
C GLU A 29 0.60 7.91 1.89
N LYS A 30 1.51 7.03 1.48
CA LYS A 30 1.38 5.59 1.75
C LYS A 30 1.73 5.30 3.20
N LYS A 31 1.00 4.38 3.81
CA LYS A 31 1.14 4.01 5.22
C LYS A 31 1.53 2.55 5.39
N ILE A 32 2.34 2.28 6.39
CA ILE A 32 2.71 0.93 6.84
C ILE A 32 2.23 0.75 8.26
N VAL A 33 1.26 -0.14 8.46
CA VAL A 33 0.64 -0.41 9.76
C VAL A 33 0.97 -1.83 10.22
N LEU A 34 1.30 -2.00 11.48
CA LEU A 34 1.57 -3.33 12.05
C LEU A 34 0.34 -3.89 12.78
N TYR A 35 -0.02 -5.12 12.42
CA TYR A 35 -0.87 -6.00 13.19
C TYR A 35 0.01 -7.14 13.73
N GLY A 36 0.51 -7.02 14.94
CA GLY A 36 1.45 -7.98 15.50
C GLY A 36 0.96 -8.59 16.82
N TRP A 37 1.37 -9.81 17.09
CA TRP A 37 1.00 -10.45 18.35
C TRP A 37 1.59 -9.74 19.56
N ASP A 38 2.79 -9.19 19.45
CA ASP A 38 3.45 -8.46 20.54
C ASP A 38 2.70 -7.16 20.89
N VAL A 39 2.19 -6.42 19.91
CA VAL A 39 1.34 -5.25 20.13
C VAL A 39 -0.07 -5.63 20.58
N GLY A 40 -0.65 -6.70 20.03
CA GLY A 40 -1.98 -7.19 20.41
C GLY A 40 -2.06 -7.75 21.84
N GLU A 41 -0.92 -8.13 22.43
CA GLU A 41 -0.83 -8.59 23.82
C GLU A 41 -0.44 -7.50 24.81
N ALA A 42 0.08 -6.37 24.33
CA ALA A 42 0.38 -5.21 25.17
C ALA A 42 -0.90 -4.50 25.58
N SER A 43 -1.00 -4.11 26.86
CA SER A 43 -2.06 -3.19 27.26
C SER A 43 -1.81 -1.79 26.70
N LEU A 44 -2.85 -0.95 26.65
CA LEU A 44 -2.70 0.43 26.18
C LEU A 44 -1.67 1.20 27.01
N GLU A 45 -1.65 1.00 28.33
CA GLU A 45 -0.68 1.62 29.24
C GLU A 45 0.76 1.13 28.96
N THR A 46 0.89 -0.17 28.61
CA THR A 46 2.20 -0.73 28.19
C THR A 46 2.66 -0.11 26.88
N ILE A 47 1.77 0.06 25.90
CA ILE A 47 2.08 0.74 24.63
C ILE A 47 2.48 2.17 24.90
N PHE A 48 1.74 2.87 25.74
CA PHE A 48 2.00 4.26 26.12
C PHE A 48 3.37 4.44 26.77
N THR A 49 3.73 3.57 27.71
CA THR A 49 5.05 3.57 28.37
C THR A 49 6.20 3.40 27.36
N ASN A 50 5.98 2.68 26.28
CA ASN A 50 6.98 2.39 25.27
C ASN A 50 6.85 3.25 24.00
N ALA A 51 5.96 4.26 23.99
CA ALA A 51 5.54 4.98 22.78
C ALA A 51 6.70 5.61 22.00
N ASP A 52 7.68 6.19 22.70
CA ASP A 52 8.81 6.87 22.05
C ASP A 52 9.72 5.90 21.24
N LYS A 53 9.72 4.60 21.57
CA LYS A 53 10.49 3.58 20.84
C LYS A 53 9.96 3.33 19.41
N PHE A 54 8.71 3.66 19.15
CA PHE A 54 8.11 3.48 17.81
C PHE A 54 8.65 4.44 16.76
N ALA A 55 9.21 5.59 17.17
CA ALA A 55 9.83 6.54 16.26
C ALA A 55 10.93 5.93 15.37
N GLU A 56 11.62 4.90 15.89
CA GLU A 56 12.74 4.25 15.19
C GLU A 56 12.30 3.08 14.29
N THR A 57 11.05 2.63 14.38
CA THR A 57 10.58 1.41 13.69
C THR A 57 10.34 1.59 12.18
N GLY A 58 10.11 2.81 11.73
CA GLY A 58 9.68 3.10 10.34
C GLY A 58 8.20 2.87 10.08
N LEU A 59 7.42 2.45 11.10
CA LEU A 59 5.96 2.33 11.02
C LEU A 59 5.27 3.70 11.05
N ASP A 60 4.03 3.72 10.56
CA ASP A 60 3.12 4.86 10.66
C ASP A 60 2.10 4.67 11.78
N GLY A 61 1.80 3.42 12.11
CA GLY A 61 0.87 3.04 13.16
C GLY A 61 0.85 1.55 13.47
N ILE A 62 0.06 1.20 14.45
CA ILE A 62 -0.16 -0.19 14.90
C ILE A 62 -1.66 -0.43 15.13
N SER A 63 -2.06 -1.70 15.19
CA SER A 63 -3.37 -2.08 15.69
C SER A 63 -3.32 -2.24 17.21
N ILE A 64 -4.31 -1.69 17.92
CA ILE A 64 -4.34 -1.60 19.39
C ILE A 64 -5.57 -2.33 19.93
N CYS A 65 -5.34 -3.20 20.93
CA CYS A 65 -6.40 -3.80 21.72
C CYS A 65 -6.59 -2.99 23.00
N ILE A 66 -7.83 -2.66 23.34
CA ILE A 66 -8.12 -1.97 24.60
C ILE A 66 -9.15 -2.72 25.44
N LYS A 67 -9.14 -2.43 26.73
CA LYS A 67 -10.09 -2.91 27.72
C LYS A 67 -10.69 -1.70 28.43
N GLY A 68 -12.01 -1.67 28.52
CA GLY A 68 -12.71 -0.66 29.30
C GLY A 68 -12.62 -0.88 30.82
N ASP A 69 -13.00 0.11 31.58
CA ASP A 69 -12.91 0.13 33.07
C ASP A 69 -14.00 -0.69 33.76
N ARG A 70 -14.73 -1.50 33.04
CA ARG A 70 -15.81 -2.34 33.60
C ARG A 70 -15.25 -3.34 34.61
N MET A 71 -15.66 -3.19 35.87
CA MET A 71 -15.25 -4.09 36.95
C MET A 71 -15.75 -5.52 36.70
N GLY A 72 -14.90 -6.52 36.96
CA GLY A 72 -15.27 -7.93 36.94
C GLY A 72 -15.10 -8.68 35.60
N ILE A 73 -14.61 -8.03 34.54
CA ILE A 73 -14.27 -8.73 33.30
C ILE A 73 -12.77 -9.10 33.33
N PRO A 74 -12.41 -10.38 33.51
CA PRO A 74 -11.00 -10.80 33.54
C PRO A 74 -10.44 -10.95 32.11
N ARG A 75 -10.40 -9.85 31.33
CA ARG A 75 -10.02 -9.90 29.91
C ARG A 75 -8.85 -8.96 29.65
N LYS A 76 -7.91 -9.41 28.83
CA LYS A 76 -6.79 -8.58 28.39
C LYS A 76 -7.21 -7.59 27.31
N SER A 77 -8.23 -7.94 26.50
CA SER A 77 -8.80 -7.10 25.46
C SER A 77 -10.32 -7.27 25.41
N GLN A 78 -11.04 -6.17 25.50
CA GLN A 78 -12.49 -6.16 25.35
C GLN A 78 -12.88 -5.84 23.91
N THR A 79 -12.21 -4.87 23.30
CA THR A 79 -12.55 -4.41 21.94
C THR A 79 -12.33 -5.48 20.89
N ARG A 80 -11.24 -6.27 21.01
CA ARG A 80 -10.92 -7.31 20.05
C ARG A 80 -11.95 -8.42 20.04
N ASP A 81 -12.25 -9.02 21.20
CA ASP A 81 -12.89 -10.34 21.26
C ASP A 81 -14.38 -10.33 21.55
N PHE A 82 -14.97 -9.18 21.96
CA PHE A 82 -16.27 -9.22 22.64
C PHE A 82 -17.30 -8.21 22.15
N ALA A 83 -17.02 -7.46 21.08
CA ALA A 83 -17.97 -6.46 20.56
C ALA A 83 -19.35 -7.05 20.21
N PHE A 84 -19.40 -8.29 19.75
CA PHE A 84 -20.66 -8.95 19.39
C PHE A 84 -21.30 -9.76 20.52
N ALA A 85 -20.52 -10.13 21.55
CA ALA A 85 -20.95 -11.06 22.59
C ALA A 85 -21.39 -10.40 23.89
N ASP A 86 -20.81 -9.24 24.20
CA ASP A 86 -21.06 -8.56 25.46
C ASP A 86 -22.44 -7.86 25.49
N PRO A 87 -22.97 -7.57 26.68
CA PRO A 87 -24.01 -6.58 26.85
C PRO A 87 -23.61 -5.24 26.25
N LYS A 88 -24.57 -4.35 26.01
CA LYS A 88 -24.30 -3.01 25.49
C LYS A 88 -23.27 -2.29 26.37
N TRP A 89 -22.21 -1.82 25.75
CA TRP A 89 -21.17 -1.00 26.37
C TRP A 89 -21.63 0.43 26.53
N THR A 90 -20.96 1.19 27.39
CA THR A 90 -21.17 2.63 27.53
C THR A 90 -19.88 3.39 27.17
N LYS A 91 -20.01 4.67 26.80
CA LYS A 91 -18.87 5.52 26.47
C LYS A 91 -17.99 5.77 27.70
N GLU A 92 -18.61 5.86 28.87
CA GLU A 92 -17.93 6.08 30.15
C GLU A 92 -16.95 4.95 30.49
N GLU A 93 -17.26 3.70 30.08
CA GLU A 93 -16.37 2.55 30.28
C GLU A 93 -15.01 2.71 29.58
N PHE A 94 -14.90 3.59 28.58
CA PHE A 94 -13.69 3.78 27.77
C PHE A 94 -13.13 5.21 27.83
N ALA A 95 -13.66 6.07 28.69
CA ALA A 95 -13.27 7.47 28.74
C ALA A 95 -11.77 7.66 29.00
N HIS A 96 -11.22 6.91 29.95
CA HIS A 96 -9.80 6.95 30.28
C HIS A 96 -8.93 6.47 29.10
N GLN A 97 -9.31 5.38 28.43
CA GLN A 97 -8.57 4.85 27.29
C GLN A 97 -8.58 5.81 26.10
N VAL A 98 -9.68 6.53 25.87
CA VAL A 98 -9.77 7.57 24.84
C VAL A 98 -8.77 8.71 25.11
N GLU A 99 -8.60 9.13 26.36
CA GLU A 99 -7.60 10.16 26.74
C GLU A 99 -6.18 9.68 26.42
N LEU A 100 -5.84 8.46 26.81
CA LEU A 100 -4.53 7.87 26.49
C LEU A 100 -4.29 7.74 24.99
N LEU A 101 -5.29 7.34 24.21
CA LEU A 101 -5.20 7.23 22.77
C LEU A 101 -4.93 8.58 22.10
N ARG A 102 -5.59 9.65 22.53
CA ARG A 102 -5.35 11.02 22.01
C ARG A 102 -3.91 11.44 22.15
N GLU A 103 -3.29 11.15 23.28
CA GLU A 103 -1.89 11.47 23.51
C GLU A 103 -0.98 10.54 22.69
N LEU A 104 -1.29 9.25 22.68
CA LEU A 104 -0.51 8.23 21.97
C LEU A 104 -0.37 8.54 20.48
N THR A 105 -1.46 8.95 19.82
CA THR A 105 -1.49 9.24 18.37
C THR A 105 -0.73 10.50 17.98
N THR A 106 -0.24 11.28 18.93
CA THR A 106 0.68 12.38 18.65
C THR A 106 2.13 11.92 18.46
N LYS A 107 2.46 10.70 18.89
CA LYS A 107 3.83 10.18 18.87
C LYS A 107 4.25 9.71 17.47
N PRO A 108 5.51 9.95 17.07
CA PRO A 108 6.04 9.39 15.82
C PRO A 108 5.94 7.86 15.78
N GLY A 109 5.56 7.31 14.62
CA GLY A 109 5.34 5.88 14.45
C GLY A 109 3.98 5.37 14.95
N LEU A 110 3.15 6.24 15.58
CA LEU A 110 1.84 5.89 16.14
C LEU A 110 0.72 6.85 15.71
N ARG A 111 0.95 7.66 14.67
CA ARG A 111 -0.03 8.64 14.19
C ARG A 111 -1.22 8.02 13.47
N HIS A 112 -1.04 6.82 12.92
CA HIS A 112 -2.02 6.12 12.09
C HIS A 112 -2.38 4.77 12.72
N CYS A 113 -2.85 4.81 13.96
CA CYS A 113 -3.26 3.61 14.69
C CYS A 113 -4.70 3.23 14.41
N TYR A 114 -5.01 1.95 14.63
CA TYR A 114 -6.32 1.35 14.46
C TYR A 114 -6.72 0.58 15.71
N LEU A 115 -8.03 0.49 16.00
CA LEU A 115 -8.52 -0.50 16.96
C LEU A 115 -8.52 -1.88 16.33
N GLN A 116 -7.98 -2.86 17.05
CA GLN A 116 -8.05 -4.26 16.66
C GLN A 116 -9.41 -4.84 17.08
N VAL A 117 -10.10 -5.49 16.13
CA VAL A 117 -11.42 -6.09 16.33
C VAL A 117 -11.48 -7.43 15.63
N ASP A 118 -11.70 -8.51 16.39
CA ASP A 118 -11.98 -9.84 15.82
C ASP A 118 -13.49 -10.02 15.71
N TRP A 119 -13.93 -10.52 14.57
CA TRP A 119 -15.33 -10.90 14.39
C TRP A 119 -15.62 -12.35 14.76
N SER A 120 -14.67 -13.03 15.36
CA SER A 120 -14.84 -14.35 15.92
C SER A 120 -15.73 -14.30 17.16
N GLN A 121 -16.93 -14.79 17.02
CA GLN A 121 -17.94 -14.77 18.06
C GLN A 121 -17.74 -15.94 19.03
N PRO A 122 -18.03 -15.79 20.33
CA PRO A 122 -18.11 -16.94 21.23
C PRO A 122 -19.30 -17.85 20.94
N LYS A 123 -20.31 -17.32 20.24
CA LYS A 123 -21.54 -18.03 19.86
C LYS A 123 -22.07 -17.43 18.56
N ARG A 124 -22.56 -18.29 17.64
CA ARG A 124 -23.25 -17.85 16.43
C ARG A 124 -24.43 -16.94 16.77
N LEU A 125 -24.51 -15.81 16.10
CA LEU A 125 -25.70 -14.96 16.11
C LEU A 125 -26.66 -15.42 15.01
N ARG A 126 -27.87 -15.79 15.39
CA ARG A 126 -28.91 -16.09 14.39
C ARG A 126 -29.20 -14.84 13.56
N TRP A 127 -29.32 -14.98 12.25
CA TRP A 127 -29.58 -13.86 11.35
C TRP A 127 -30.91 -13.15 11.63
N ASP A 128 -31.91 -13.85 12.20
CA ASP A 128 -33.23 -13.33 12.56
C ASP A 128 -33.34 -12.76 14.00
N ASP A 129 -32.28 -12.86 14.81
CA ASP A 129 -32.24 -12.33 16.19
C ASP A 129 -31.94 -10.82 16.19
N ASP A 130 -33.02 -10.03 16.08
CA ASP A 130 -32.89 -8.55 16.06
C ASP A 130 -32.23 -8.01 17.34
N GLU A 131 -32.52 -8.59 18.52
CA GLU A 131 -31.96 -8.11 19.79
C GLU A 131 -30.44 -8.34 19.87
N ALA A 132 -29.96 -9.51 19.45
CA ALA A 132 -28.53 -9.81 19.44
C ALA A 132 -27.78 -8.88 18.47
N TRP A 133 -28.33 -8.64 17.28
CA TRP A 133 -27.72 -7.74 16.30
C TRP A 133 -27.80 -6.27 16.72
N ASP A 134 -28.84 -5.84 17.45
CA ASP A 134 -28.92 -4.50 18.04
C ASP A 134 -27.84 -4.26 19.11
N ARG A 135 -27.53 -5.30 19.92
CA ARG A 135 -26.40 -5.23 20.86
C ARG A 135 -25.06 -5.12 20.12
N ALA A 136 -24.84 -5.99 19.15
CA ALA A 136 -23.61 -5.98 18.35
C ALA A 136 -23.40 -4.65 17.63
N ALA A 137 -24.44 -4.14 16.97
CA ALA A 137 -24.39 -2.85 16.28
C ALA A 137 -24.10 -1.69 17.24
N HIS A 138 -24.73 -1.68 18.42
CA HIS A 138 -24.46 -0.68 19.44
C HIS A 138 -22.98 -0.70 19.86
N ASN A 139 -22.41 -1.87 20.16
CA ASN A 139 -21.01 -2.00 20.58
C ASN A 139 -20.04 -1.61 19.44
N MET A 140 -20.37 -1.94 18.19
CA MET A 140 -19.61 -1.46 17.03
C MET A 140 -19.67 0.06 16.88
N GLY A 141 -20.79 0.69 17.21
CA GLY A 141 -20.90 2.15 17.32
C GLY A 141 -19.99 2.72 18.41
N ILE A 142 -19.91 2.06 19.59
CA ILE A 142 -18.96 2.48 20.65
C ILE A 142 -17.51 2.38 20.15
N LEU A 143 -17.15 1.33 19.41
CA LEU A 143 -15.80 1.23 18.82
C LEU A 143 -15.52 2.37 17.83
N ALA A 144 -16.50 2.74 17.00
CA ALA A 144 -16.38 3.87 16.09
C ALA A 144 -16.22 5.20 16.84
N TRP A 145 -16.94 5.38 17.95
CA TRP A 145 -16.76 6.53 18.84
C TRP A 145 -15.37 6.55 19.47
N ILE A 146 -14.87 5.42 19.99
CA ILE A 146 -13.50 5.31 20.54
C ILE A 146 -12.46 5.70 19.46
N ALA A 147 -12.60 5.18 18.24
CA ALA A 147 -11.68 5.51 17.16
C ALA A 147 -11.69 7.02 16.84
N LYS A 148 -12.87 7.64 16.79
CA LYS A 148 -13.02 9.08 16.56
C LYS A 148 -12.40 9.91 17.67
N GLU A 149 -12.84 9.67 18.90
CA GLU A 149 -12.43 10.47 20.05
C GLU A 149 -10.99 10.21 20.47
N GLY A 150 -10.47 9.00 20.20
CA GLY A 150 -9.07 8.63 20.41
C GLY A 150 -8.13 9.05 19.28
N HIS A 151 -8.63 9.73 18.24
CA HIS A 151 -7.89 10.17 17.05
C HIS A 151 -7.22 9.01 16.28
N LEU A 152 -7.83 7.84 16.28
CA LEU A 152 -7.39 6.71 15.46
C LEU A 152 -7.88 6.87 14.02
N ASP A 153 -7.14 6.32 13.05
CA ASP A 153 -7.59 6.29 11.66
C ASP A 153 -8.85 5.42 11.48
N GLY A 154 -8.99 4.36 12.28
CA GLY A 154 -10.15 3.49 12.21
C GLY A 154 -10.05 2.18 12.98
N MET A 155 -10.54 1.11 12.36
CA MET A 155 -10.52 -0.24 12.93
C MET A 155 -9.82 -1.20 11.98
N PHE A 156 -9.08 -2.13 12.56
CA PHE A 156 -8.49 -3.27 11.87
C PHE A 156 -9.31 -4.51 12.24
N ILE A 157 -9.99 -5.09 11.27
CA ILE A 157 -11.00 -6.13 11.48
C ILE A 157 -10.48 -7.46 10.98
N ASP A 158 -10.44 -8.44 11.88
CA ASP A 158 -10.18 -9.83 11.58
C ASP A 158 -11.51 -10.60 11.51
N PRO A 159 -11.95 -11.00 10.31
CA PRO A 159 -13.21 -11.73 10.16
C PRO A 159 -13.07 -13.25 10.29
N GLU A 160 -11.89 -13.77 10.65
CA GLU A 160 -11.65 -15.20 10.78
C GLU A 160 -12.46 -15.83 11.94
N ASP A 161 -12.99 -17.02 11.72
CA ASP A 161 -13.80 -17.72 12.70
C ASP A 161 -12.99 -18.63 13.63
N TYR A 162 -12.18 -18.05 14.50
CA TYR A 162 -11.36 -18.79 15.48
C TYR A 162 -12.18 -19.56 16.52
N LYS A 163 -13.44 -19.20 16.72
CA LYS A 163 -14.34 -19.86 17.69
C LYS A 163 -15.16 -20.96 17.07
N GLN A 164 -15.04 -21.20 15.76
CA GLN A 164 -15.78 -22.20 15.00
C GLN A 164 -17.31 -22.07 15.16
N THR A 165 -17.78 -20.84 15.17
CA THR A 165 -19.21 -20.53 15.27
C THR A 165 -19.94 -20.66 13.93
N HIS A 166 -19.16 -20.73 12.83
CA HIS A 166 -19.69 -20.88 11.47
C HIS A 166 -20.69 -19.78 11.10
N GLN A 167 -20.40 -18.52 11.54
CA GLN A 167 -21.32 -17.38 11.35
C GLN A 167 -21.69 -17.16 9.89
N PHE A 168 -20.74 -17.32 8.98
CA PHE A 168 -20.92 -17.15 7.54
C PHE A 168 -20.99 -18.48 6.77
N GLU A 169 -21.31 -19.57 7.44
CA GLU A 169 -21.57 -20.85 6.81
C GLU A 169 -23.08 -21.15 6.73
N PRO A 170 -23.51 -22.05 5.83
CA PRO A 170 -24.91 -22.47 5.73
C PRO A 170 -25.43 -23.00 7.05
N CYS A 171 -26.63 -22.57 7.41
CA CYS A 171 -27.37 -23.06 8.58
C CYS A 171 -28.85 -23.30 8.19
N PRO A 172 -29.23 -24.55 7.86
CA PRO A 172 -30.56 -24.87 7.36
C PRO A 172 -31.71 -24.44 8.28
N GLU A 173 -31.44 -24.36 9.61
CA GLU A 173 -32.42 -23.93 10.61
C GLU A 173 -32.73 -22.42 10.53
N GLU A 174 -31.93 -21.64 9.80
CA GLU A 174 -32.15 -20.20 9.61
C GLU A 174 -32.83 -19.86 8.29
N GLY A 175 -33.07 -20.86 7.45
CA GLY A 175 -33.79 -20.73 6.18
C GLY A 175 -32.95 -21.09 4.96
N ASP A 176 -33.52 -20.87 3.78
CA ASP A 176 -32.80 -21.04 2.52
C ASP A 176 -31.77 -19.93 2.28
N PHE A 177 -30.89 -20.12 1.30
CA PHE A 177 -29.82 -19.19 1.00
C PHE A 177 -30.31 -17.78 0.65
N GLU A 178 -31.47 -17.65 -0.01
CA GLU A 178 -32.05 -16.35 -0.36
C GLU A 178 -32.48 -15.60 0.91
N THR A 179 -33.14 -16.29 1.82
CA THR A 179 -33.54 -15.73 3.12
C THR A 179 -32.37 -15.32 3.97
N VAL A 180 -31.36 -16.21 4.11
CA VAL A 180 -30.14 -15.92 4.88
C VAL A 180 -29.36 -14.75 4.25
N SER A 181 -29.20 -14.71 2.93
CA SER A 181 -28.54 -13.62 2.21
C SER A 181 -29.21 -12.26 2.43
N ARG A 182 -30.53 -12.23 2.38
CA ARG A 182 -31.31 -11.00 2.65
C ARG A 182 -31.15 -10.53 4.10
N LEU A 183 -31.15 -11.44 5.05
CA LEU A 183 -30.93 -11.13 6.47
C LEU A 183 -29.48 -10.69 6.70
N ALA A 184 -28.49 -11.37 6.15
CA ALA A 184 -27.09 -10.98 6.24
C ALA A 184 -26.87 -9.56 5.68
N ARG A 185 -27.48 -9.22 4.54
CA ARG A 185 -27.44 -7.86 3.98
C ARG A 185 -28.04 -6.82 4.93
N LYS A 186 -29.19 -7.14 5.58
CA LYS A 186 -29.79 -6.30 6.64
C LYS A 186 -28.78 -6.04 7.76
N ARG A 187 -28.07 -7.08 8.22
CA ARG A 187 -27.13 -6.97 9.35
C ARG A 187 -25.86 -6.17 8.99
N GLY A 188 -25.32 -6.38 7.79
CA GLY A 188 -24.21 -5.55 7.31
C GLY A 188 -24.56 -4.06 7.29
N ALA A 189 -25.76 -3.72 6.81
CA ALA A 189 -26.25 -2.33 6.82
C ALA A 189 -26.44 -1.80 8.26
N GLN A 190 -26.97 -2.61 9.16
CA GLN A 190 -27.19 -2.26 10.57
C GLN A 190 -25.87 -1.93 11.28
N ILE A 191 -24.83 -2.73 11.09
CA ILE A 191 -23.51 -2.53 11.68
C ILE A 191 -22.89 -1.22 11.18
N ILE A 192 -22.85 -1.01 9.86
CA ILE A 192 -22.27 0.21 9.28
C ILE A 192 -23.06 1.45 9.67
N ALA A 193 -24.39 1.40 9.69
CA ALA A 193 -25.22 2.53 10.11
C ALA A 193 -24.91 2.96 11.55
N ALA A 194 -24.74 2.01 12.47
CA ALA A 194 -24.39 2.30 13.85
C ALA A 194 -22.99 2.92 13.99
N MET A 195 -22.00 2.40 13.26
CA MET A 195 -20.66 2.98 13.24
C MET A 195 -20.64 4.37 12.61
N ALA A 196 -21.34 4.56 11.49
CA ALA A 196 -21.41 5.83 10.78
C ALA A 196 -22.09 6.94 11.60
N ALA A 197 -23.05 6.59 12.45
CA ALA A 197 -23.69 7.55 13.35
C ALA A 197 -22.71 8.17 14.35
N GLU A 198 -21.69 7.42 14.76
CA GLU A 198 -20.65 7.90 15.68
C GLU A 198 -19.45 8.50 14.92
N ASN A 199 -19.01 7.86 13.84
CA ASN A 199 -17.85 8.27 13.06
C ASN A 199 -18.06 8.06 11.54
N PRO A 200 -18.60 9.03 10.81
CA PRO A 200 -18.81 8.91 9.36
C PRO A 200 -17.52 8.87 8.53
N ASN A 201 -16.36 9.26 9.10
CA ASN A 201 -15.07 9.27 8.42
C ASN A 201 -14.22 8.03 8.70
N LEU A 202 -14.78 7.00 9.33
CA LEU A 202 -14.07 5.83 9.78
C LEU A 202 -13.44 5.06 8.61
N HIS A 203 -12.20 4.59 8.81
CA HIS A 203 -11.52 3.68 7.90
C HIS A 203 -11.53 2.26 8.50
N LEU A 204 -12.15 1.32 7.79
CA LEU A 204 -12.23 -0.09 8.21
C LEU A 204 -11.29 -0.92 7.32
N VAL A 205 -10.22 -1.44 7.88
CA VAL A 205 -9.30 -2.36 7.21
C VAL A 205 -9.66 -3.78 7.63
N PHE A 206 -10.05 -4.60 6.67
CA PHE A 206 -10.33 -6.01 6.89
C PHE A 206 -9.13 -6.85 6.49
N PHE A 207 -8.82 -7.93 7.20
CA PHE A 207 -7.83 -8.91 6.73
C PHE A 207 -8.19 -9.40 5.34
N TRP A 208 -9.46 -9.66 5.12
CA TRP A 208 -10.05 -9.90 3.82
C TRP A 208 -11.50 -9.42 3.80
N LEU A 209 -11.91 -8.85 2.71
CA LEU A 209 -13.29 -8.45 2.46
C LEU A 209 -13.89 -9.39 1.39
N LEU A 210 -13.96 -8.96 0.15
CA LEU A 210 -14.39 -9.84 -0.95
C LEU A 210 -13.24 -10.65 -1.57
N SER A 211 -11.98 -10.30 -1.32
CA SER A 211 -10.81 -11.07 -1.77
C SER A 211 -10.82 -12.52 -1.29
N TRP A 212 -11.47 -12.82 -0.16
CA TRP A 212 -11.71 -14.17 0.31
C TRP A 212 -12.35 -15.08 -0.74
N SER A 213 -13.32 -14.56 -1.50
CA SER A 213 -14.03 -15.33 -2.52
C SER A 213 -13.14 -15.71 -3.72
N THR A 214 -12.05 -14.99 -3.99
CA THR A 214 -11.10 -15.34 -5.07
C THR A 214 -10.17 -16.48 -4.73
N ARG A 215 -10.02 -16.82 -3.45
CA ARG A 215 -9.17 -17.91 -2.97
C ARG A 215 -9.48 -19.24 -3.66
N TRP A 216 -10.75 -19.48 -3.91
CA TRP A 216 -11.24 -20.79 -4.37
C TRP A 216 -11.34 -20.88 -5.89
N THR A 217 -11.44 -19.78 -6.58
CA THR A 217 -11.69 -19.77 -8.03
C THR A 217 -10.50 -19.31 -8.86
N GLY A 218 -9.67 -18.43 -8.34
CA GLY A 218 -8.37 -18.01 -8.92
C GLY A 218 -8.39 -17.42 -10.34
N ALA A 219 -9.34 -17.78 -11.17
CA ALA A 219 -9.40 -17.40 -12.57
C ALA A 219 -10.31 -16.17 -12.77
N PRO A 220 -9.89 -15.18 -13.57
CA PRO A 220 -10.66 -13.95 -13.83
C PRO A 220 -12.02 -14.20 -14.49
N GLU A 221 -12.11 -15.25 -15.28
CA GLU A 221 -13.30 -15.71 -16.00
C GLU A 221 -14.23 -16.56 -15.13
N SER A 222 -13.87 -16.88 -13.90
CA SER A 222 -14.72 -17.64 -13.00
C SER A 222 -16.01 -16.87 -12.68
N ASP A 223 -17.12 -17.57 -12.66
CA ASP A 223 -18.39 -17.05 -12.17
C ASP A 223 -18.41 -17.09 -10.63
N LEU A 224 -17.93 -16.00 -10.02
CA LEU A 224 -17.89 -15.88 -8.55
C LEU A 224 -19.28 -15.89 -7.93
N ALA A 225 -20.29 -15.33 -8.60
CA ALA A 225 -21.65 -15.30 -8.08
C ALA A 225 -22.25 -16.72 -8.02
N ALA A 226 -22.04 -17.53 -9.07
CA ALA A 226 -22.45 -18.94 -9.08
C ALA A 226 -21.71 -19.74 -7.99
N TYR A 227 -20.41 -19.48 -7.80
CA TYR A 227 -19.64 -20.12 -6.73
C TYR A 227 -20.16 -19.79 -5.34
N VAL A 228 -20.43 -18.52 -5.06
CA VAL A 228 -21.02 -18.06 -3.78
C VAL A 228 -22.38 -18.70 -3.53
N ALA A 229 -23.24 -18.76 -4.56
CA ALA A 229 -24.55 -19.40 -4.48
C ALA A 229 -24.42 -20.92 -4.22
N TRP A 230 -23.49 -21.59 -4.91
CA TRP A 230 -23.23 -23.01 -4.68
C TRP A 230 -22.73 -23.30 -3.25
N ARG A 231 -21.85 -22.41 -2.71
CA ARG A 231 -21.36 -22.50 -1.33
C ARG A 231 -22.40 -22.07 -0.31
N GLN A 232 -23.46 -21.40 -0.74
CA GLN A 232 -24.43 -20.73 0.14
C GLN A 232 -23.77 -19.77 1.13
N ASP A 233 -22.73 -19.04 0.67
CA ASP A 233 -21.93 -18.13 1.48
C ASP A 233 -22.63 -16.78 1.64
N PRO A 234 -23.11 -16.39 2.86
CA PRO A 234 -23.80 -15.11 3.07
C PRO A 234 -22.85 -13.92 3.21
N TRP A 235 -21.51 -14.12 3.27
CA TRP A 235 -20.54 -13.05 3.45
C TRP A 235 -20.64 -11.96 2.38
N PRO A 236 -20.67 -12.25 1.07
CA PRO A 236 -20.83 -11.20 0.06
C PRO A 236 -22.13 -10.42 0.20
N SER A 237 -23.21 -11.04 0.68
CA SER A 237 -24.48 -10.37 0.98
C SER A 237 -24.34 -9.42 2.17
N PHE A 238 -23.65 -9.84 3.22
CA PHE A 238 -23.34 -8.99 4.36
C PHE A 238 -22.49 -7.76 3.94
N VAL A 239 -21.46 -7.95 3.10
CA VAL A 239 -20.65 -6.86 2.54
C VAL A 239 -21.50 -5.90 1.68
N ASN A 240 -22.44 -6.41 0.88
CA ASN A 240 -23.38 -5.56 0.16
C ASN A 240 -24.25 -4.72 1.11
N GLY A 241 -24.66 -5.29 2.24
CA GLY A 241 -25.33 -4.54 3.30
C GLY A 241 -24.45 -3.43 3.89
N MET A 242 -23.18 -3.72 4.13
CA MET A 242 -22.23 -2.69 4.54
C MET A 242 -22.17 -1.55 3.52
N LEU A 243 -22.10 -1.86 2.23
CA LEU A 243 -22.10 -0.87 1.14
C LEU A 243 -23.42 -0.09 1.05
N ASP A 244 -24.57 -0.69 1.35
CA ASP A 244 -25.88 -0.02 1.37
C ASP A 244 -25.86 1.17 2.32
N ALA A 245 -25.34 0.98 3.53
CA ALA A 245 -25.31 1.99 4.59
C ALA A 245 -24.03 2.84 4.63
N LEU A 246 -23.04 2.54 3.80
CA LEU A 246 -21.75 3.21 3.79
C LEU A 246 -21.90 4.70 3.41
N PRO A 247 -21.55 5.66 4.28
CA PRO A 247 -21.55 7.08 3.92
C PRO A 247 -20.37 7.42 2.98
N PRO A 248 -20.43 8.54 2.25
CA PRO A 248 -19.42 8.90 1.26
C PRO A 248 -17.99 9.04 1.80
N GLU A 249 -17.86 9.44 3.06
CA GLU A 249 -16.59 9.71 3.73
C GLU A 249 -15.95 8.46 4.34
N MET A 250 -16.77 7.43 4.64
CA MET A 250 -16.27 6.18 5.23
C MET A 250 -15.60 5.32 4.15
N ARG A 251 -14.51 4.68 4.51
CA ARG A 251 -13.73 3.83 3.61
C ARG A 251 -13.61 2.42 4.18
N LEU A 252 -13.69 1.44 3.30
CA LEU A 252 -13.35 0.05 3.59
C LEU A 252 -12.05 -0.28 2.84
N ALA A 253 -11.17 -1.08 3.42
CA ALA A 253 -10.02 -1.62 2.72
C ALA A 253 -10.08 -3.15 2.75
N ASP A 254 -9.96 -3.77 1.58
CA ASP A 254 -9.73 -5.21 1.47
C ASP A 254 -8.23 -5.45 1.67
N GLY A 255 -7.85 -5.86 2.88
CA GLY A 255 -6.46 -6.03 3.31
C GLY A 255 -5.78 -7.23 2.69
N ASN A 256 -6.52 -8.07 2.05
CA ASN A 256 -6.12 -9.29 1.37
C ASN A 256 -4.94 -10.03 2.04
N GLU A 257 -5.25 -10.81 3.05
CA GLU A 257 -4.28 -11.63 3.79
C GLU A 257 -3.48 -12.59 2.88
N PHE A 258 -4.03 -12.97 1.72
CA PHE A 258 -3.28 -13.78 0.74
C PHE A 258 -2.02 -13.10 0.23
N GLY A 259 -1.85 -11.80 0.47
CA GLY A 259 -0.59 -11.09 0.31
C GLY A 259 0.60 -11.78 0.97
N TYR A 260 0.37 -12.61 2.00
CA TYR A 260 1.40 -13.46 2.61
C TYR A 260 2.08 -14.39 1.60
N LEU A 261 1.34 -14.84 0.59
CA LEU A 261 1.82 -15.74 -0.47
C LEU A 261 2.33 -15.00 -1.71
N PHE A 262 2.13 -13.69 -1.79
CA PHE A 262 2.49 -12.90 -2.96
C PHE A 262 3.99 -12.71 -3.08
N SER A 263 4.45 -12.59 -4.31
CA SER A 263 5.83 -12.29 -4.66
C SER A 263 5.86 -11.17 -5.69
N ALA A 264 6.69 -10.16 -5.44
CA ALA A 264 6.92 -9.08 -6.40
C ALA A 264 7.45 -9.59 -7.74
N GLU A 265 8.31 -10.62 -7.71
CA GLU A 265 8.87 -11.27 -8.89
C GLU A 265 7.80 -11.85 -9.83
N ARG A 266 6.65 -12.26 -9.29
CA ARG A 266 5.51 -12.80 -10.03
C ARG A 266 4.44 -11.75 -10.33
N ASN A 267 4.65 -10.51 -9.97
CA ASN A 267 3.69 -9.42 -10.09
C ASN A 267 2.34 -9.67 -9.37
N ASN A 268 2.35 -10.50 -8.33
CA ASN A 268 1.12 -10.91 -7.66
C ASN A 268 0.35 -9.71 -7.07
N TYR A 269 1.03 -8.72 -6.48
CA TYR A 269 0.39 -7.52 -5.93
C TYR A 269 -0.33 -6.69 -7.00
N ILE A 270 0.27 -6.54 -8.19
CA ILE A 270 -0.33 -5.82 -9.32
C ILE A 270 -1.55 -6.60 -9.84
N MET A 271 -1.41 -7.92 -10.00
CA MET A 271 -2.50 -8.79 -10.45
C MET A 271 -3.65 -8.80 -9.46
N ASP A 272 -3.35 -8.77 -8.16
CA ASP A 272 -4.35 -8.73 -7.12
C ASP A 272 -5.11 -7.41 -7.11
N ASN A 273 -4.43 -6.27 -7.23
CA ASN A 273 -5.09 -4.97 -7.41
C ASN A 273 -6.11 -5.02 -8.56
N TRP A 274 -5.71 -5.59 -9.70
CA TRP A 274 -6.62 -5.76 -10.82
C TRP A 274 -7.82 -6.66 -10.48
N ARG A 275 -7.59 -7.81 -9.81
CA ARG A 275 -8.66 -8.72 -9.39
C ARG A 275 -9.64 -8.04 -8.45
N GLN A 276 -9.16 -7.37 -7.42
CA GLN A 276 -10.00 -6.67 -6.47
C GLN A 276 -10.89 -5.63 -7.16
N ARG A 277 -10.36 -4.90 -8.14
CA ARG A 277 -11.12 -3.85 -8.83
C ARG A 277 -12.05 -4.35 -9.93
N GLN A 278 -11.69 -5.41 -10.63
CA GLN A 278 -12.39 -5.83 -11.86
C GLN A 278 -13.14 -7.15 -11.68
N VAL A 279 -12.65 -8.08 -10.87
CA VAL A 279 -13.26 -9.39 -10.71
C VAL A 279 -14.25 -9.40 -9.57
N LEU A 280 -13.89 -8.86 -8.40
CA LEU A 280 -14.75 -8.84 -7.21
C LEU A 280 -16.04 -8.04 -7.40
N VAL A 281 -16.10 -7.14 -8.37
CA VAL A 281 -17.32 -6.39 -8.71
C VAL A 281 -18.48 -7.31 -9.12
N GLN A 282 -18.21 -8.56 -9.50
CA GLN A 282 -19.26 -9.58 -9.73
C GLN A 282 -20.10 -9.87 -8.48
N LEU A 283 -19.49 -9.77 -7.29
CA LEU A 283 -20.15 -10.02 -6.01
C LEU A 283 -20.86 -8.78 -5.44
N VAL A 284 -20.70 -7.65 -6.11
CA VAL A 284 -21.26 -6.37 -5.68
C VAL A 284 -22.61 -6.12 -6.39
N ALA A 285 -23.65 -5.87 -5.60
CA ALA A 285 -24.96 -5.52 -6.10
C ALA A 285 -24.88 -4.31 -7.04
N PRO A 286 -25.62 -4.28 -8.18
CA PRO A 286 -25.49 -3.23 -9.20
C PRO A 286 -25.54 -1.81 -8.64
N GLU A 287 -26.43 -1.55 -7.71
CA GLU A 287 -26.61 -0.26 -7.04
C GLU A 287 -25.40 0.17 -6.20
N ASN A 288 -24.61 -0.78 -5.70
CA ASN A 288 -23.44 -0.54 -4.86
C ASN A 288 -22.12 -0.44 -5.64
N ARG A 289 -22.08 -0.77 -6.92
CA ARG A 289 -20.83 -0.80 -7.71
C ARG A 289 -20.09 0.53 -7.77
N ARG A 290 -20.83 1.65 -7.74
CA ARG A 290 -20.21 2.98 -7.67
C ARG A 290 -19.51 3.18 -6.33
N LYS A 291 -20.18 2.90 -5.21
CA LYS A 291 -19.59 2.99 -3.86
C LYS A 291 -18.40 2.04 -3.71
N PHE A 292 -18.51 0.81 -4.20
CA PHE A 292 -17.42 -0.13 -4.19
C PHE A 292 -16.16 0.45 -4.85
N ARG A 293 -16.29 1.06 -6.02
CA ARG A 293 -15.15 1.65 -6.73
C ARG A 293 -14.56 2.89 -6.07
N SER A 294 -15.37 3.68 -5.36
CA SER A 294 -14.93 4.94 -4.73
C SER A 294 -14.50 4.78 -3.28
N ASN A 295 -15.06 3.83 -2.54
CA ASN A 295 -14.92 3.73 -1.09
C ASN A 295 -14.28 2.42 -0.62
N VAL A 296 -14.13 1.41 -1.50
CA VAL A 296 -13.39 0.20 -1.16
C VAL A 296 -11.97 0.29 -1.74
N GLN A 297 -11.01 0.30 -0.85
CA GLN A 297 -9.58 0.41 -1.15
C GLN A 297 -8.94 -0.96 -1.29
N VAL A 298 -7.90 -1.03 -2.10
CA VAL A 298 -7.02 -2.19 -2.21
C VAL A 298 -5.88 -2.04 -1.22
N SER A 299 -5.64 -3.07 -0.45
CA SER A 299 -4.51 -3.21 0.47
C SER A 299 -3.91 -4.61 0.35
N SER A 300 -2.86 -4.92 1.10
CA SER A 300 -2.29 -6.26 1.16
C SER A 300 -1.59 -6.51 2.49
N GLY A 301 -1.70 -7.74 2.98
CA GLY A 301 -0.95 -8.23 4.13
C GLY A 301 0.46 -8.70 3.75
N HIS A 302 1.42 -8.45 4.64
CA HIS A 302 2.79 -8.93 4.55
C HIS A 302 3.15 -9.69 5.83
N TYR A 303 3.26 -11.01 5.75
CA TYR A 303 3.60 -11.84 6.89
C TYR A 303 5.12 -11.89 7.10
N LEU A 304 5.59 -11.23 8.14
CA LEU A 304 7.02 -11.03 8.40
C LEU A 304 7.78 -12.34 8.64
N ASP A 305 7.14 -13.32 9.27
CA ASP A 305 7.76 -14.61 9.55
C ASP A 305 8.09 -15.40 8.27
N CYS A 306 7.48 -15.08 7.13
CA CYS A 306 7.82 -15.65 5.83
C CYS A 306 9.28 -15.40 5.43
N TYR A 307 9.90 -14.34 5.92
CA TYR A 307 11.28 -13.95 5.60
C TYR A 307 12.31 -14.53 6.58
N SER A 308 11.87 -15.08 7.70
CA SER A 308 12.76 -15.56 8.77
C SER A 308 12.62 -17.05 9.09
N ASN A 309 11.44 -17.62 8.95
CA ASN A 309 11.13 -19.00 9.32
C ASN A 309 11.29 -19.95 8.13
N LYS A 310 12.48 -20.54 7.95
CA LYS A 310 12.79 -21.48 6.85
C LYS A 310 11.92 -22.74 6.84
N ASP A 311 11.44 -23.16 8.00
CA ASP A 311 10.58 -24.33 8.15
C ASP A 311 9.09 -23.98 8.05
N GLY A 312 8.78 -22.72 7.87
CA GLY A 312 7.41 -22.23 7.72
C GLY A 312 6.82 -22.57 6.36
N HIS A 313 5.55 -22.92 6.34
CA HIS A 313 4.80 -23.25 5.13
C HIS A 313 4.88 -22.15 4.04
N TRP A 314 5.01 -20.90 4.46
CA TRP A 314 5.02 -19.74 3.58
C TRP A 314 6.39 -19.08 3.42
N TYR A 315 7.46 -19.83 3.73
CA TYR A 315 8.82 -19.28 3.61
C TYR A 315 9.12 -18.75 2.22
N LYS A 316 9.65 -17.54 2.18
CA LYS A 316 10.08 -16.85 0.96
C LYS A 316 11.62 -16.86 0.87
N PRO A 317 12.20 -17.42 -0.21
CA PRO A 317 13.66 -17.48 -0.35
C PRO A 317 14.27 -16.07 -0.51
N PRO A 318 15.52 -15.87 -0.09
CA PRO A 318 16.24 -14.61 -0.23
C PRO A 318 16.29 -14.10 -1.67
N LEU A 319 16.21 -12.78 -1.87
CA LEU A 319 16.50 -12.13 -3.13
C LEU A 319 17.96 -11.68 -3.14
N ASN A 320 18.73 -12.05 -4.16
CA ASN A 320 20.17 -11.77 -4.27
C ASN A 320 20.96 -12.18 -3.00
N GLY A 321 20.55 -13.25 -2.33
CA GLY A 321 21.17 -13.74 -1.09
C GLY A 321 20.72 -13.01 0.18
N SER A 322 19.83 -12.01 0.10
CA SER A 322 19.35 -11.22 1.24
C SER A 322 17.87 -11.45 1.53
N ARG A 323 17.55 -11.81 2.78
CA ARG A 323 16.17 -11.89 3.28
C ARG A 323 15.51 -10.50 3.35
N LEU A 324 16.29 -9.50 3.75
CA LEU A 324 15.85 -8.10 3.82
C LEU A 324 15.50 -7.58 2.42
N ALA A 325 16.33 -7.88 1.40
CA ALA A 325 16.04 -7.50 0.02
C ALA A 325 14.76 -8.16 -0.52
N ARG A 326 14.44 -9.41 -0.11
CA ARG A 326 13.17 -10.06 -0.45
C ARG A 326 12.00 -9.35 0.20
N PHE A 327 12.08 -9.02 1.49
CA PHE A 327 11.05 -8.25 2.19
C PHE A 327 10.82 -6.88 1.53
N GLU A 328 11.91 -6.17 1.24
CA GLU A 328 11.83 -4.88 0.57
C GLU A 328 11.16 -4.94 -0.80
N ASP A 329 11.46 -5.99 -1.57
CA ASP A 329 10.90 -6.18 -2.90
C ASP A 329 9.39 -6.35 -2.86
N ASP A 330 8.92 -7.22 -1.97
CA ASP A 330 7.50 -7.47 -1.76
C ASP A 330 6.80 -6.23 -1.19
N LEU A 331 7.37 -5.57 -0.18
CA LEU A 331 6.80 -4.36 0.42
C LEU A 331 6.70 -3.20 -0.57
N HIS A 332 7.74 -2.99 -1.39
CA HIS A 332 7.74 -1.95 -2.42
C HIS A 332 6.62 -2.16 -3.43
N GLN A 333 6.43 -3.38 -3.93
CA GLN A 333 5.37 -3.67 -4.88
C GLN A 333 3.99 -3.62 -4.21
N GLY A 334 3.87 -4.10 -2.96
CA GLY A 334 2.64 -4.00 -2.16
C GLY A 334 2.19 -2.55 -2.00
N LEU A 335 3.09 -1.67 -1.55
CA LEU A 335 2.81 -0.23 -1.43
C LEU A 335 2.46 0.42 -2.77
N ALA A 336 3.18 0.08 -3.85
CA ALA A 336 2.89 0.61 -5.18
C ALA A 336 1.51 0.19 -5.69
N SER A 337 1.01 -0.97 -5.28
CA SER A 337 -0.28 -1.54 -5.70
C SER A 337 -1.44 -1.17 -4.78
N ALA A 338 -1.18 -0.84 -3.52
CA ALA A 338 -2.20 -0.43 -2.55
C ALA A 338 -2.71 1.00 -2.82
N ASP A 339 -3.91 1.33 -2.36
CA ASP A 339 -4.45 2.68 -2.43
C ASP A 339 -3.82 3.61 -1.37
N GLU A 340 -3.88 3.23 -0.10
CA GLU A 340 -3.44 4.07 1.01
C GLU A 340 -2.46 3.37 1.94
N ALA A 341 -2.70 2.11 2.28
CA ALA A 341 -1.91 1.40 3.27
C ALA A 341 -1.63 -0.05 2.89
N VAL A 342 -0.54 -0.58 3.41
CA VAL A 342 -0.29 -2.02 3.56
C VAL A 342 -0.15 -2.33 5.04
N TRP A 343 -0.36 -3.60 5.39
CA TRP A 343 -0.21 -4.01 6.77
C TRP A 343 0.78 -5.17 6.90
N LEU A 344 1.50 -5.14 8.01
CA LEU A 344 2.47 -6.16 8.38
C LEU A 344 1.89 -7.04 9.47
N PHE A 345 2.10 -8.34 9.38
CA PHE A 345 1.75 -9.30 10.42
C PHE A 345 3.00 -9.99 10.95
N GLY A 346 3.14 -10.10 12.28
CA GLY A 346 4.29 -10.76 12.91
C GLY A 346 3.90 -11.51 14.17
N GLU A 347 4.41 -12.76 14.30
CA GLU A 347 4.10 -13.65 15.41
C GLU A 347 5.30 -13.99 16.29
N ARG A 348 6.48 -14.13 15.70
CA ARG A 348 7.64 -14.75 16.36
C ARG A 348 8.71 -13.75 16.80
N ARG A 349 8.55 -12.49 16.44
CA ARG A 349 9.47 -11.40 16.81
C ARG A 349 8.66 -10.23 17.31
N GLN A 350 9.31 -9.34 18.03
CA GLN A 350 8.68 -8.12 18.53
C GLN A 350 9.11 -6.91 17.70
N ILE A 351 8.24 -5.92 17.62
CA ILE A 351 8.56 -4.69 16.87
C ILE A 351 9.57 -3.81 17.61
N ILE A 352 9.47 -3.75 18.92
CA ILE A 352 10.35 -3.00 19.83
C ILE A 352 10.77 -3.89 21.00
N LYS A 353 11.78 -3.50 21.76
CA LYS A 353 12.05 -4.12 23.06
C LYS A 353 11.07 -3.55 24.08
N TRP A 354 10.08 -4.37 24.44
CA TRP A 354 9.04 -3.97 25.38
C TRP A 354 9.52 -3.88 26.82
N GLU A 355 9.01 -2.89 27.55
CA GLU A 355 8.99 -2.83 29.00
C GLU A 355 7.56 -3.10 29.47
N GLY A 356 7.39 -4.17 30.27
CA GLY A 356 6.08 -4.50 30.89
C GLY A 356 5.09 -5.29 30.01
N ASN A 357 5.50 -5.80 28.85
CA ASN A 357 4.65 -6.68 28.03
C ASN A 357 4.61 -8.12 28.58
N ALA A 358 3.83 -9.00 27.95
CA ALA A 358 3.71 -10.40 28.33
C ALA A 358 5.09 -11.09 28.41
N ALA A 359 5.29 -11.91 29.44
CA ALA A 359 6.59 -12.54 29.75
C ALA A 359 7.20 -13.35 28.59
N ARG A 360 6.36 -13.86 27.68
CA ARG A 360 6.84 -14.60 26.49
C ARG A 360 7.71 -13.75 25.56
N TRP A 361 7.59 -12.42 25.62
CA TRP A 361 8.39 -11.50 24.78
C TRP A 361 9.76 -11.19 25.39
N ASN A 362 10.02 -11.60 26.64
CA ASN A 362 11.32 -11.38 27.28
C ASN A 362 12.41 -12.16 26.53
N GLY A 363 13.45 -11.43 26.09
CA GLY A 363 14.57 -12.03 25.35
C GLY A 363 14.28 -12.39 23.89
N VAL A 364 13.07 -12.21 23.40
CA VAL A 364 12.75 -12.36 21.97
C VAL A 364 13.43 -11.25 21.17
N LYS A 365 13.97 -11.58 19.99
CA LYS A 365 14.56 -10.60 19.07
C LYS A 365 13.51 -9.66 18.52
N THR A 366 13.91 -8.41 18.25
CA THR A 366 13.12 -7.51 17.42
C THR A 366 13.24 -7.87 15.93
N TRP A 367 12.35 -7.33 15.10
CA TRP A 367 12.46 -7.43 13.64
C TRP A 367 13.74 -6.76 13.12
N GLU A 368 14.18 -5.65 13.72
CA GLU A 368 15.45 -5.00 13.38
C GLU A 368 16.66 -5.89 13.70
N GLU A 369 16.63 -6.63 14.82
CA GLU A 369 17.69 -7.60 15.18
C GLU A 369 17.65 -8.88 14.32
N GLU A 370 16.51 -9.24 13.78
CA GLU A 370 16.33 -10.42 12.90
C GLU A 370 16.67 -10.11 11.44
N LEU A 371 16.30 -8.94 10.99
CA LEU A 371 16.50 -8.41 9.64
C LEU A 371 17.15 -7.01 9.74
N PRO A 372 18.46 -6.92 10.00
CA PRO A 372 19.14 -5.62 10.16
C PRO A 372 18.90 -4.70 8.97
N GLY A 373 18.41 -3.47 9.22
CA GLY A 373 17.95 -2.51 8.23
C GLY A 373 16.44 -2.57 7.95
N PHE A 374 15.67 -3.34 8.75
CA PHE A 374 14.22 -3.47 8.61
C PHE A 374 13.50 -2.11 8.62
N ALA A 375 13.82 -1.27 9.61
CA ALA A 375 13.21 0.06 9.72
C ALA A 375 13.59 0.99 8.55
N ASP A 376 14.81 0.88 8.02
CA ASP A 376 15.23 1.66 6.86
C ASP A 376 14.52 1.22 5.58
N VAL A 377 14.28 -0.09 5.42
CA VAL A 377 13.45 -0.60 4.31
C VAL A 377 12.06 0.02 4.34
N MET A 378 11.41 0.09 5.50
CA MET A 378 10.08 0.70 5.61
C MET A 378 10.10 2.18 5.23
N ARG A 379 11.08 2.95 5.72
CA ARG A 379 11.24 4.38 5.37
C ARG A 379 11.46 4.59 3.87
N ARG A 380 12.39 3.84 3.26
CA ARG A 380 12.73 4.03 1.84
C ARG A 380 11.67 3.51 0.87
N THR A 381 10.91 2.49 1.23
CA THR A 381 9.82 1.99 0.37
C THR A 381 8.59 2.88 0.44
N ARG A 382 8.31 3.51 1.59
CA ARG A 382 7.21 4.45 1.78
C ARG A 382 7.41 5.75 1.03
N ASP A 383 8.59 6.38 1.19
CA ASP A 383 8.96 7.63 0.52
C ASP A 383 10.35 7.50 -0.12
N PRO A 384 10.43 6.84 -1.29
CA PRO A 384 11.71 6.60 -1.96
C PRO A 384 12.45 7.87 -2.32
N ARG A 385 11.71 8.95 -2.62
CA ARG A 385 12.33 10.20 -3.03
C ARG A 385 13.03 10.88 -1.87
N LYS A 386 12.33 11.11 -0.78
CA LYS A 386 12.91 11.71 0.42
C LYS A 386 14.13 10.92 0.90
N TRP A 387 14.00 9.60 0.97
CA TRP A 387 15.11 8.72 1.36
C TRP A 387 16.31 8.82 0.40
N ALA A 388 16.09 8.89 -0.91
CA ALA A 388 17.14 9.01 -1.90
C ALA A 388 17.88 10.34 -1.78
N ASP A 389 17.14 11.45 -1.63
CA ASP A 389 17.70 12.79 -1.46
C ASP A 389 18.55 12.87 -0.18
N GLU A 390 18.05 12.38 0.95
CA GLU A 390 18.76 12.34 2.24
C GLU A 390 20.02 11.43 2.16
N THR A 391 19.90 10.28 1.49
CA THR A 391 21.02 9.34 1.32
C THR A 391 22.12 9.93 0.46
N LEU A 392 21.76 10.56 -0.66
CA LEU A 392 22.76 11.20 -1.53
C LEU A 392 23.42 12.40 -0.85
N ALA A 393 22.65 13.22 -0.12
CA ALA A 393 23.20 14.35 0.64
C ALA A 393 24.23 13.88 1.68
N ARG A 394 23.93 12.83 2.43
CA ARG A 394 24.86 12.22 3.39
C ARG A 394 26.12 11.70 2.70
N ARG A 395 25.98 10.92 1.59
CA ARG A 395 27.13 10.37 0.85
C ARG A 395 27.99 11.44 0.19
N ARG A 396 27.43 12.59 -0.16
CA ARG A 396 28.19 13.74 -0.61
C ARG A 396 29.01 14.37 0.52
N ALA A 397 28.39 14.50 1.69
CA ALA A 397 29.05 15.07 2.86
C ALA A 397 30.23 14.20 3.36
N ASP A 398 30.12 12.89 3.30
CA ASP A 398 31.16 11.94 3.71
C ASP A 398 32.13 11.53 2.57
N GLY A 399 31.94 12.06 1.35
CA GLY A 399 32.79 11.80 0.20
C GLY A 399 32.65 10.42 -0.44
N THR A 400 31.58 9.68 -0.10
CA THR A 400 31.31 8.33 -0.64
C THR A 400 30.37 8.31 -1.85
N ALA A 401 29.82 9.45 -2.25
CA ALA A 401 28.97 9.56 -3.44
C ALA A 401 29.79 9.33 -4.72
N THR A 402 29.51 8.23 -5.42
CA THR A 402 30.20 7.90 -6.68
C THR A 402 29.25 8.09 -7.85
N ASN A 403 29.57 9.03 -8.73
CA ASN A 403 28.87 9.18 -10.00
C ASN A 403 29.26 8.05 -10.96
N LEU A 404 28.36 7.12 -11.22
CA LEU A 404 28.56 5.98 -12.12
C LEU A 404 28.69 6.40 -13.60
N PHE A 405 28.36 7.64 -13.92
CA PHE A 405 28.42 8.21 -15.26
C PHE A 405 29.66 9.10 -15.50
N ALA A 406 30.49 9.31 -14.47
CA ALA A 406 31.70 10.09 -14.59
C ALA A 406 32.64 9.48 -15.66
N GLY A 407 33.03 10.29 -16.65
CA GLY A 407 33.94 9.88 -17.73
C GLY A 407 33.35 8.93 -18.78
N LYS A 408 32.04 8.62 -18.72
CA LYS A 408 31.34 7.82 -19.73
C LYS A 408 30.79 8.72 -20.85
N ALA A 409 30.88 8.23 -22.10
CA ALA A 409 30.28 8.89 -23.24
C ALA A 409 28.78 8.66 -23.33
N PHE A 410 28.02 9.67 -23.69
CA PHE A 410 26.64 9.53 -24.13
C PHE A 410 26.58 8.94 -25.53
N GLY A 411 25.61 8.07 -25.77
CA GLY A 411 25.17 7.75 -27.10
C GLY A 411 24.14 8.79 -27.58
N THR A 412 23.93 8.85 -28.87
CA THR A 412 22.82 9.60 -29.48
C THR A 412 21.95 8.70 -30.32
N TRP A 413 20.66 8.99 -30.31
CA TRP A 413 19.71 8.38 -31.24
C TRP A 413 18.79 9.45 -31.79
N GLN A 414 18.52 9.35 -33.09
CA GLN A 414 17.60 10.25 -33.79
C GLN A 414 16.87 9.49 -34.87
N SER A 415 15.56 9.72 -35.02
CA SER A 415 14.81 9.13 -36.11
C SER A 415 15.22 9.74 -37.47
N GLU A 416 15.10 8.96 -38.55
CA GLU A 416 15.42 9.41 -39.91
C GLU A 416 14.59 10.63 -40.36
N LYS A 417 13.42 10.83 -39.74
CA LYS A 417 12.52 11.96 -40.04
C LYS A 417 12.83 13.22 -39.24
N SER A 418 13.65 13.13 -38.21
CA SER A 418 14.05 14.25 -37.38
C SER A 418 15.25 14.95 -38.02
N LYS A 419 15.11 16.24 -38.22
CA LYS A 419 16.24 17.10 -38.67
C LYS A 419 16.70 17.90 -37.47
N GLY A 420 17.92 18.06 -37.27
CA GLY A 420 18.45 18.77 -36.11
C GLY A 420 19.74 18.14 -35.65
N THR A 421 20.38 18.73 -34.66
CA THR A 421 21.67 18.29 -34.15
C THR A 421 21.60 17.89 -32.68
N LEU A 422 22.33 16.83 -32.35
CA LEU A 422 22.64 16.39 -31.00
C LEU A 422 24.16 16.44 -30.83
N ASP A 423 24.64 17.40 -30.07
CA ASP A 423 26.08 17.63 -29.89
C ASP A 423 26.46 17.35 -28.42
N ILE A 424 27.64 16.76 -28.23
CA ILE A 424 28.25 16.48 -26.94
C ILE A 424 29.47 17.36 -26.81
N GLY A 425 29.38 18.42 -26.02
CA GLY A 425 30.46 19.36 -25.78
C GLY A 425 31.64 18.73 -25.02
N ALA A 426 32.84 19.23 -25.28
CA ALA A 426 34.04 18.80 -24.56
C ALA A 426 34.00 19.14 -23.06
N ASP A 427 33.14 20.08 -22.67
CA ASP A 427 32.84 20.48 -21.31
C ASP A 427 31.76 19.58 -20.63
N GLY A 428 31.27 18.57 -21.36
CA GLY A 428 30.23 17.67 -20.88
C GLY A 428 28.81 18.21 -21.01
N VAL A 429 28.60 19.40 -21.57
CA VAL A 429 27.26 19.92 -21.89
C VAL A 429 26.73 19.22 -23.13
N LEU A 430 25.49 18.71 -23.02
CA LEU A 430 24.78 18.11 -24.15
C LEU A 430 23.85 19.17 -24.74
N SER A 431 24.00 19.47 -26.01
CA SER A 431 23.18 20.48 -26.69
C SER A 431 22.36 19.86 -27.83
N ALA A 432 21.13 20.27 -27.91
CA ALA A 432 20.20 19.85 -28.96
C ALA A 432 19.61 21.08 -29.64
N THR A 433 19.55 21.07 -30.98
CA THR A 433 18.92 22.15 -31.78
C THR A 433 17.99 21.52 -32.81
N GLY A 434 16.74 21.92 -32.85
CA GLY A 434 15.73 21.50 -33.82
C GLY A 434 15.38 20.00 -33.82
N VAL A 435 15.71 19.27 -32.74
CA VAL A 435 15.50 17.82 -32.64
C VAL A 435 14.08 17.50 -32.21
N LYS A 436 13.25 17.08 -33.15
CA LYS A 436 11.86 16.68 -32.89
C LYS A 436 11.73 15.30 -32.27
N ASP A 437 12.53 14.34 -32.75
CA ASP A 437 12.48 12.94 -32.34
C ASP A 437 13.90 12.37 -32.26
N GLY A 438 14.50 12.49 -31.09
CA GLY A 438 15.83 12.06 -30.79
C GLY A 438 16.15 12.26 -29.30
N CYS A 439 17.27 11.70 -28.85
CA CYS A 439 17.70 11.80 -27.45
C CYS A 439 19.19 11.51 -27.28
N PHE A 440 19.76 11.99 -26.18
CA PHE A 440 20.99 11.49 -25.61
C PHE A 440 20.71 10.27 -24.75
N LEU A 441 21.61 9.30 -24.78
CA LEU A 441 21.47 7.99 -24.14
C LEU A 441 22.63 7.76 -23.16
N GLY A 442 22.31 7.64 -21.89
CA GLY A 442 23.22 7.17 -20.86
C GLY A 442 22.87 5.77 -20.40
N SER A 443 23.85 4.88 -20.20
CA SER A 443 23.58 3.50 -19.77
C SER A 443 24.35 3.08 -18.53
N VAL A 444 23.68 2.32 -17.67
CA VAL A 444 24.29 1.56 -16.57
C VAL A 444 23.94 0.10 -16.77
N THR A 445 24.96 -0.73 -17.00
CA THR A 445 24.81 -2.19 -17.21
C THR A 445 24.99 -2.95 -15.92
N ASP A 446 24.64 -4.24 -15.93
CA ASP A 446 24.77 -5.18 -14.81
C ASP A 446 24.00 -4.77 -13.55
N VAL A 447 22.93 -3.98 -13.73
CA VAL A 447 22.02 -3.67 -12.63
C VAL A 447 21.32 -4.93 -12.14
N LYS A 448 21.04 -4.99 -10.83
CA LYS A 448 20.37 -6.14 -10.20
C LYS A 448 18.99 -5.76 -9.70
N PRO A 449 18.00 -6.66 -9.79
CA PRO A 449 16.67 -6.43 -9.23
C PRO A 449 16.73 -5.93 -7.79
N GLY A 450 15.94 -4.92 -7.50
CA GLY A 450 15.86 -4.35 -6.16
C GLY A 450 16.86 -3.25 -5.84
N GLN A 451 17.91 -3.04 -6.64
CA GLN A 451 18.86 -1.95 -6.44
C GLN A 451 18.21 -0.59 -6.65
N TRP A 452 18.63 0.40 -5.85
CA TRP A 452 18.14 1.76 -5.93
C TRP A 452 19.14 2.70 -6.59
N TYR A 453 18.64 3.51 -7.51
CA TYR A 453 19.42 4.52 -8.23
C TYR A 453 18.74 5.88 -8.16
N LEU A 454 19.55 6.92 -8.13
CA LEU A 454 19.15 8.30 -8.38
C LEU A 454 19.92 8.81 -9.59
N ALA A 455 19.19 9.27 -10.60
CA ALA A 455 19.75 10.05 -11.70
C ALA A 455 19.39 11.52 -11.51
N GLU A 456 20.35 12.41 -11.75
CA GLU A 456 20.15 13.86 -11.71
C GLU A 456 20.78 14.53 -12.91
N PHE A 457 20.23 15.66 -13.31
CA PHE A 457 20.77 16.53 -14.37
C PHE A 457 20.11 17.90 -14.30
N ASP A 458 20.78 18.91 -14.83
CA ASP A 458 20.18 20.21 -15.08
C ASP A 458 19.75 20.34 -16.54
N VAL A 459 18.63 21.00 -16.79
CA VAL A 459 18.12 21.24 -18.15
C VAL A 459 17.65 22.67 -18.32
N LYS A 460 17.97 23.25 -19.49
CA LYS A 460 17.43 24.55 -19.94
C LYS A 460 17.03 24.42 -21.40
N GLY A 461 15.85 24.89 -21.77
CA GLY A 461 15.40 24.80 -23.15
C GLY A 461 14.08 25.49 -23.43
N ASP A 462 13.79 25.64 -24.72
CA ASP A 462 12.61 26.32 -25.25
C ASP A 462 11.34 25.45 -25.19
N THR A 463 11.52 24.13 -24.98
CA THR A 463 10.43 23.16 -24.88
C THR A 463 10.56 22.32 -23.61
N ASP A 464 9.47 21.64 -23.23
CA ASP A 464 9.50 20.66 -22.14
C ASP A 464 10.14 19.37 -22.62
N PRO A 465 11.33 19.01 -22.10
CA PRO A 465 12.00 17.79 -22.49
C PRO A 465 11.29 16.57 -21.93
N ARG A 466 11.28 15.49 -22.70
CA ARG A 466 10.80 14.18 -22.25
C ARG A 466 11.99 13.32 -21.83
N CYS A 467 12.36 13.41 -20.56
CA CYS A 467 13.45 12.64 -19.98
C CYS A 467 12.92 11.47 -19.15
N GLY A 468 13.72 10.43 -18.97
CA GLY A 468 13.31 9.30 -18.13
C GLY A 468 14.31 8.16 -18.13
N ILE A 469 14.11 7.25 -17.16
CA ILE A 469 14.80 5.97 -17.12
C ILE A 469 13.91 4.92 -17.78
N GLN A 470 14.47 4.16 -18.72
CA GLN A 470 13.91 2.97 -19.33
C GLN A 470 14.79 1.75 -19.06
N TRP A 471 14.24 0.57 -19.28
CA TRP A 471 14.88 -0.67 -18.92
C TRP A 471 15.16 -1.53 -20.14
N LYS A 472 16.25 -2.31 -20.10
CA LYS A 472 16.56 -3.30 -21.14
C LYS A 472 16.80 -4.66 -20.53
N ARG A 473 16.51 -5.66 -21.35
CA ARG A 473 16.86 -7.06 -21.14
C ARG A 473 17.75 -7.46 -22.32
N GLY A 474 19.05 -7.59 -22.05
CA GLY A 474 20.04 -7.71 -23.10
C GLY A 474 20.02 -6.50 -24.04
N ALA A 475 19.93 -6.75 -25.35
CA ALA A 475 19.89 -5.67 -26.34
C ALA A 475 18.52 -4.97 -26.47
N ALA A 476 17.42 -5.59 -26.02
CA ALA A 476 16.05 -5.12 -26.27
C ALA A 476 15.53 -4.25 -25.11
N TYR A 477 14.77 -3.20 -25.45
CA TYR A 477 13.97 -2.48 -24.46
C TYR A 477 12.82 -3.35 -23.96
N ASP A 478 12.57 -3.31 -22.65
CA ASP A 478 11.42 -3.94 -22.03
C ASP A 478 10.31 -2.89 -21.90
N TRP A 479 9.42 -2.84 -22.87
CA TRP A 479 8.34 -1.85 -22.94
C TRP A 479 7.17 -2.17 -22.01
N ASP A 480 7.12 -3.37 -21.44
CA ASP A 480 6.10 -3.76 -20.47
C ASP A 480 6.35 -3.13 -19.09
N ILE A 481 7.59 -2.65 -18.86
CA ILE A 481 7.97 -1.99 -17.63
C ILE A 481 7.86 -0.46 -17.82
N PRO A 482 7.02 0.22 -17.02
CA PRO A 482 6.86 1.66 -17.11
C PRO A 482 8.18 2.43 -16.90
N ALA A 483 8.44 3.41 -17.76
CA ALA A 483 9.55 4.33 -17.56
C ALA A 483 9.39 5.15 -16.27
N ARG A 484 10.52 5.57 -15.69
CA ARG A 484 10.56 6.51 -14.56
C ARG A 484 10.85 7.90 -15.07
N TYR A 485 10.05 8.87 -14.65
CA TYR A 485 10.15 10.25 -15.11
C TYR A 485 10.72 11.18 -14.04
N PRO A 486 11.38 12.29 -14.44
CA PRO A 486 11.96 13.24 -13.50
C PRO A 486 10.89 14.08 -12.79
N VAL A 487 11.27 14.56 -11.61
CA VAL A 487 10.66 15.73 -11.00
C VAL A 487 11.61 16.90 -11.20
N PHE A 488 11.06 18.04 -11.62
CA PHE A 488 11.81 19.24 -11.92
C PHE A 488 11.69 20.28 -10.80
N THR A 489 12.80 20.87 -10.41
CA THR A 489 12.88 22.00 -9.49
C THR A 489 13.48 23.20 -10.21
N PRO A 490 12.85 24.38 -10.20
CA PRO A 490 13.42 25.58 -10.83
C PRO A 490 14.77 25.97 -10.21
N LEU A 491 15.69 26.37 -11.08
CA LEU A 491 16.97 27.01 -10.73
C LEU A 491 17.00 28.44 -11.30
N ALA A 492 18.12 29.17 -11.02
CA ALA A 492 18.36 30.48 -11.61
C ALA A 492 18.52 30.40 -13.14
N ASP A 493 18.36 31.54 -13.82
CA ASP A 493 18.65 31.74 -15.25
C ASP A 493 17.92 30.76 -16.20
N GLY A 494 16.72 30.32 -15.82
CA GLY A 494 15.88 29.45 -16.63
C GLY A 494 16.33 27.98 -16.66
N TRP A 495 17.29 27.58 -15.85
CA TRP A 495 17.63 26.20 -15.62
C TRP A 495 16.61 25.52 -14.70
N ARG A 496 16.49 24.21 -14.84
CA ARG A 496 15.71 23.33 -13.95
C ARG A 496 16.57 22.14 -13.55
N HIS A 497 16.65 21.85 -12.27
CA HIS A 497 17.24 20.62 -11.76
C HIS A 497 16.22 19.48 -11.86
N ALA A 498 16.65 18.34 -12.36
CA ALA A 498 15.83 17.15 -12.55
C ALA A 498 16.38 15.99 -11.73
N THR A 499 15.54 15.29 -11.00
CA THR A 499 15.89 14.05 -10.29
C THR A 499 14.95 12.92 -10.64
N ILE A 500 15.49 11.70 -10.82
CA ILE A 500 14.74 10.47 -11.06
C ILE A 500 15.19 9.42 -10.06
N VAL A 501 14.31 8.99 -9.18
CA VAL A 501 14.57 7.85 -8.30
C VAL A 501 13.99 6.59 -8.94
N ALA A 502 14.79 5.55 -9.04
CA ALA A 502 14.42 4.31 -9.68
C ALA A 502 14.90 3.10 -8.88
N ARG A 503 14.01 2.13 -8.71
CA ARG A 503 14.32 0.78 -8.22
C ARG A 503 14.34 -0.17 -9.40
N VAL A 504 15.40 -0.98 -9.51
CA VAL A 504 15.58 -1.92 -10.63
C VAL A 504 14.51 -3.01 -10.58
N PRO A 505 13.72 -3.16 -11.65
CA PRO A 505 12.71 -4.22 -11.74
C PRO A 505 13.33 -5.61 -11.95
N HIS A 506 12.48 -6.65 -11.83
CA HIS A 506 12.88 -8.00 -12.20
C HIS A 506 13.13 -8.16 -13.71
N ASN A 507 13.99 -9.11 -14.05
CA ASN A 507 14.27 -9.52 -15.44
C ASN A 507 14.88 -8.45 -16.35
N VAL A 508 15.52 -7.43 -15.79
CA VAL A 508 16.29 -6.42 -16.54
C VAL A 508 17.75 -6.44 -16.08
N ASP A 509 18.65 -6.03 -16.96
CA ASP A 509 20.09 -5.98 -16.72
C ASP A 509 20.72 -4.63 -17.02
N THR A 510 19.95 -3.73 -17.65
CA THR A 510 20.45 -2.42 -18.07
C THR A 510 19.43 -1.33 -17.81
N MET A 511 19.88 -0.26 -17.18
CA MET A 511 19.16 0.99 -16.99
C MET A 511 19.61 2.00 -18.04
N MET A 512 18.66 2.61 -18.75
CA MET A 512 18.88 3.58 -19.81
C MET A 512 18.31 4.93 -19.40
N LEU A 513 19.15 5.93 -19.24
CA LEU A 513 18.72 7.32 -19.10
C LEU A 513 18.54 7.94 -20.49
N HIS A 514 17.34 8.41 -20.78
CA HIS A 514 16.95 9.12 -21.99
C HIS A 514 16.79 10.61 -21.69
N LEU A 515 17.52 11.46 -22.42
CA LEU A 515 17.37 12.91 -22.36
C LEU A 515 16.87 13.40 -23.73
N SER A 516 15.56 13.59 -23.87
CA SER A 516 14.90 13.88 -25.15
C SER A 516 14.37 15.32 -25.16
N PRO A 517 14.88 16.21 -26.04
CA PRO A 517 14.53 17.63 -26.05
C PRO A 517 13.10 17.91 -26.51
N LYS A 518 12.54 17.11 -27.46
CA LYS A 518 11.18 17.24 -27.98
C LYS A 518 10.86 18.62 -28.59
N HIS A 519 11.73 19.11 -29.45
CA HIS A 519 11.59 20.40 -30.14
C HIS A 519 10.37 20.44 -31.08
N LYS A 520 9.78 21.61 -31.23
CA LYS A 520 8.68 21.88 -32.15
C LYS A 520 9.11 22.69 -33.37
N ALA A 521 10.05 23.63 -33.16
CA ALA A 521 10.65 24.45 -34.21
C ALA A 521 12.10 24.02 -34.52
N ALA A 522 12.61 24.44 -35.67
CA ALA A 522 13.94 24.09 -36.12
C ALA A 522 15.05 24.83 -35.36
N ASP A 523 14.73 25.95 -34.74
CA ASP A 523 15.57 26.81 -33.95
C ASP A 523 15.45 26.62 -32.44
N ASP A 524 14.49 25.78 -31.98
CA ASP A 524 14.38 25.42 -30.57
C ASP A 524 15.71 24.80 -30.07
N GLN A 525 16.12 25.19 -28.87
CA GLN A 525 17.34 24.70 -28.23
C GLN A 525 17.04 24.08 -26.87
N THR A 526 17.82 23.05 -26.53
CA THR A 526 17.83 22.44 -25.18
C THR A 526 19.27 22.09 -24.81
N LEU A 527 19.63 22.43 -23.59
CA LEU A 527 20.93 22.11 -22.99
C LEU A 527 20.72 21.21 -21.78
N PHE A 528 21.57 20.19 -21.65
CA PHE A 528 21.65 19.36 -20.44
C PHE A 528 23.08 19.41 -19.92
N ARG A 529 23.23 19.51 -18.59
CA ARG A 529 24.55 19.48 -17.93
C ARG A 529 24.46 18.74 -16.59
N ASP A 530 25.60 18.55 -15.96
CA ASP A 530 25.76 17.97 -14.62
C ASP A 530 25.03 16.61 -14.49
N VAL A 531 25.04 15.81 -15.57
CA VAL A 531 24.37 14.51 -15.59
C VAL A 531 25.13 13.52 -14.74
N ALA A 532 24.45 12.99 -13.73
CA ALA A 532 25.01 12.02 -12.80
C ALA A 532 24.02 10.89 -12.49
N ILE A 533 24.57 9.72 -12.21
CA ILE A 533 23.81 8.55 -11.75
C ILE A 533 24.52 7.96 -10.54
N TYR A 534 23.79 7.80 -9.45
CA TYR A 534 24.30 7.25 -8.20
C TYR A 534 23.56 5.97 -7.87
N ARG A 535 24.28 4.96 -7.42
CA ARG A 535 23.67 3.82 -6.74
C ARG A 535 23.54 4.16 -5.26
N LEU A 536 22.39 3.94 -4.66
CA LEU A 536 22.07 4.39 -3.30
C LEU A 536 22.19 3.30 -2.23
N ASP A 537 22.14 2.02 -2.62
CA ASP A 537 22.20 0.85 -1.73
C ASP A 537 23.54 0.10 -1.81
#